data_8d40543459e38416ac4aaacf4e7c7a07
#
_entry.id   8d40543459e38416ac4aaacf4e7c7a07
#
_cell.length_a   1.000
_cell.length_b   1.000
_cell.length_c   1.000
_cell.angle_alpha   90.00
_cell.angle_beta   90.00
_cell.angle_gamma   90.00
#
_symmetry.space_group_name_H-M   'P 1'
#
loop_
_entity.id
_entity.type
_entity.pdbx_description
1 polymer ?
#
loop_
_entity_poly.entity_id
_entity_poly.type
_entity_poly.pdbx_seq_one_letter_code
_entity_poly.pdbx_strand_id
1 'polypeptide(L)'
;MRIAQILAKQSETKLTQAKKLVVRELEEVEVKGNFVAYVDEGEESYDINVQLDKDVVVGHSCDCGRKDAYCLHQIAILMQFLPGERQSPIKKNNTKEGRIKKVKESEQLILTLEQEVLASWLLELFKSNKDIELQFLLKFGKNKHEYQETDVAKILKDAVASVVGKRRKVEASEVKKIAQLWEKALEPFWEYLALNIGNEKIIDLFSAVYNTVLDLEYSVFYTGTRFRKFIETGNLKIAGIIAHVDSDIQWVTLTNAYWDKMWADESSQGGMLELFILIYQSSSTDRKRFLAAKIEDMIASLLVGGYRMDIVVDSFFLDVLLENNMFDNSADYFVPRQWEAKYNLKLIEAIRDHDPNKAIDYCNRVIAGNVNSTYNDPFLEILEDLYADIGDFSKLAHIKMEKFLSDPNIADFIFIMDHSNDEELNKKFRTRTLSMLRNNMEYAGYDELYFRILEYEKNYKKMLEVIDYRVRPSVLLKFWKYLYAHDKLRFLRAIAANVQIDYRTDPSALEQLILKITDNYESDVIKILFKPDAWSSHQRTFKAMIYSRLDSLK
;
A
#
# COMPACT_ATOMS: atom_id res chain seq x y z
N MET A 1 -1.21 -20.38 1.33
CA MET A 1 -1.89 -20.77 0.05
C MET A 1 -0.94 -21.67 -0.73
N ARG A 2 -1.44 -22.69 -1.47
CA ARG A 2 -0.56 -23.59 -2.25
C ARG A 2 0.04 -22.87 -3.45
N ILE A 3 1.29 -23.21 -3.79
CA ILE A 3 2.01 -22.59 -4.93
C ILE A 3 1.18 -22.65 -6.21
N ALA A 4 0.62 -23.81 -6.56
CA ALA A 4 -0.20 -23.97 -7.75
C ALA A 4 -1.44 -23.05 -7.76
N GLN A 5 -2.07 -22.81 -6.61
CA GLN A 5 -3.22 -21.91 -6.48
C GLN A 5 -2.83 -20.44 -6.60
N ILE A 6 -1.63 -20.08 -6.12
CA ILE A 6 -1.10 -18.71 -6.26
C ILE A 6 -0.84 -18.43 -7.73
N LEU A 7 -0.16 -19.35 -8.43
CA LEU A 7 0.17 -19.19 -9.84
C LEU A 7 -1.08 -19.20 -10.73
N ALA A 8 -2.07 -20.03 -10.45
CA ALA A 8 -3.33 -20.08 -11.20
C ALA A 8 -4.18 -18.79 -11.09
N LYS A 9 -3.96 -17.97 -10.07
CA LYS A 9 -4.62 -16.67 -9.90
C LYS A 9 -3.93 -15.50 -10.62
N GLN A 10 -2.74 -15.73 -11.18
CA GLN A 10 -2.02 -14.68 -11.90
C GLN A 10 -2.47 -14.61 -13.37
N SER A 11 -2.40 -13.42 -13.96
CA SER A 11 -2.67 -13.26 -15.39
C SER A 11 -1.59 -13.96 -16.22
N GLU A 12 -1.97 -14.44 -17.40
CA GLU A 12 -1.05 -15.10 -18.34
C GLU A 12 0.13 -14.18 -18.72
N THR A 13 -0.14 -12.89 -18.87
CA THR A 13 0.90 -11.88 -19.12
C THR A 13 1.92 -11.83 -17.98
N LYS A 14 1.46 -11.82 -16.72
CA LYS A 14 2.32 -11.76 -15.53
C LYS A 14 3.16 -13.03 -15.38
N LEU A 15 2.59 -14.19 -15.68
CA LEU A 15 3.31 -15.47 -15.70
C LEU A 15 4.38 -15.51 -16.79
N THR A 16 4.06 -15.02 -17.98
CA THR A 16 5.01 -14.95 -19.11
C THR A 16 6.17 -13.99 -18.83
N GLN A 17 5.90 -12.86 -18.16
CA GLN A 17 6.95 -11.94 -17.73
C GLN A 17 7.85 -12.56 -16.66
N ALA A 18 7.27 -13.20 -15.66
CA ALA A 18 8.02 -13.87 -14.58
C ALA A 18 8.92 -14.99 -15.11
N LYS A 19 8.51 -15.75 -16.15
CA LYS A 19 9.32 -16.79 -16.81
C LYS A 19 10.58 -16.24 -17.48
N LYS A 20 10.61 -14.97 -17.87
CA LYS A 20 11.78 -14.36 -18.50
C LYS A 20 12.84 -13.90 -17.50
N LEU A 21 12.49 -13.85 -16.20
CA LEU A 21 13.41 -13.45 -15.15
C LEU A 21 14.39 -14.58 -14.82
N VAL A 22 15.62 -14.21 -14.53
CA VAL A 22 16.67 -15.18 -14.17
C VAL A 22 16.70 -15.33 -12.65
N VAL A 23 16.38 -16.55 -12.17
CA VAL A 23 16.49 -16.89 -10.73
C VAL A 23 17.86 -17.46 -10.47
N ARG A 24 18.63 -16.80 -9.58
CA ARG A 24 19.98 -17.22 -9.19
C ARG A 24 20.05 -17.59 -7.72
N GLU A 25 20.95 -18.49 -7.39
CA GLU A 25 21.33 -18.84 -6.01
C GLU A 25 20.11 -19.18 -5.14
N LEU A 26 19.18 -20.01 -5.67
CA LEU A 26 18.07 -20.52 -4.88
C LEU A 26 18.60 -21.51 -3.84
N GLU A 27 18.58 -21.10 -2.57
CA GLU A 27 19.12 -21.87 -1.44
C GLU A 27 18.06 -22.04 -0.35
N GLU A 28 18.02 -23.23 0.29
CA GLU A 28 17.29 -23.43 1.53
C GLU A 28 18.20 -23.00 2.70
N VAL A 29 17.78 -21.99 3.46
CA VAL A 29 18.56 -21.50 4.60
C VAL A 29 18.31 -22.35 5.86
N GLU A 30 18.98 -22.02 6.99
CA GLU A 30 19.02 -22.84 8.21
C GLU A 30 17.65 -23.29 8.74
N VAL A 31 16.62 -22.50 8.54
CA VAL A 31 15.24 -22.85 8.89
C VAL A 31 14.63 -23.67 7.74
N LYS A 32 14.28 -24.92 8.00
CA LYS A 32 13.68 -25.83 7.01
C LYS A 32 12.45 -25.21 6.36
N GLY A 33 12.44 -25.20 5.02
CA GLY A 33 11.36 -24.62 4.22
C GLY A 33 11.51 -23.13 3.97
N ASN A 34 12.57 -22.47 4.46
CA ASN A 34 12.86 -21.09 4.14
C ASN A 34 13.87 -20.99 3.00
N PHE A 35 13.46 -20.39 1.88
CA PHE A 35 14.24 -20.30 0.65
C PHE A 35 14.57 -18.85 0.35
N VAL A 36 15.83 -18.60 0.01
CA VAL A 36 16.30 -17.29 -0.47
C VAL A 36 16.84 -17.43 -1.89
N ALA A 37 16.64 -16.42 -2.70
CA ALA A 37 17.18 -16.37 -4.05
C ALA A 37 17.31 -14.92 -4.52
N TYR A 38 18.07 -14.73 -5.60
CA TYR A 38 18.15 -13.49 -6.35
C TYR A 38 17.40 -13.64 -7.67
N VAL A 39 16.60 -12.63 -8.02
CA VAL A 39 15.91 -12.58 -9.30
C VAL A 39 16.31 -11.31 -10.04
N ASP A 40 16.86 -11.50 -11.25
CA ASP A 40 17.31 -10.39 -12.09
C ASP A 40 16.19 -9.91 -13.02
N GLU A 41 15.96 -8.60 -13.01
CA GLU A 41 15.09 -7.88 -13.96
C GLU A 41 15.91 -6.78 -14.66
N GLY A 42 16.44 -7.08 -15.85
CA GLY A 42 17.34 -6.18 -16.57
C GLY A 42 18.72 -6.08 -15.91
N GLU A 43 19.10 -4.87 -15.48
CA GLU A 43 20.36 -4.63 -14.77
C GLU A 43 20.22 -4.71 -13.24
N GLU A 44 19.01 -4.86 -12.73
CA GLU A 44 18.70 -4.94 -11.30
C GLU A 44 18.57 -6.38 -10.82
N SER A 45 18.93 -6.63 -9.57
CA SER A 45 18.82 -7.94 -8.91
C SER A 45 18.09 -7.78 -7.59
N TYR A 46 17.03 -8.53 -7.39
CA TYR A 46 16.16 -8.44 -6.23
C TYR A 46 16.32 -9.63 -5.30
N ASP A 47 16.36 -9.35 -3.99
CA ASP A 47 16.41 -10.37 -2.95
C ASP A 47 14.99 -10.84 -2.61
N ILE A 48 14.77 -12.16 -2.71
CA ILE A 48 13.51 -12.78 -2.38
C ILE A 48 13.70 -13.82 -1.30
N ASN A 49 12.80 -13.79 -0.31
CA ASN A 49 12.65 -14.82 0.68
C ASN A 49 11.25 -15.44 0.54
N VAL A 50 11.18 -16.78 0.52
CA VAL A 50 9.93 -17.52 0.49
C VAL A 50 9.98 -18.63 1.53
N GLN A 51 9.01 -18.63 2.44
CA GLN A 51 8.86 -19.66 3.45
C GLN A 51 7.75 -20.63 3.03
N LEU A 52 8.10 -21.90 2.94
CA LEU A 52 7.21 -22.97 2.51
C LEU A 52 7.00 -24.00 3.64
N ASP A 53 5.76 -24.40 3.86
CA ASP A 53 5.41 -25.66 4.52
C ASP A 53 4.93 -26.62 3.43
N LYS A 54 5.82 -27.51 3.00
CA LYS A 54 5.66 -28.39 1.81
C LYS A 54 5.41 -27.58 0.54
N ASP A 55 4.17 -27.53 0.05
CA ASP A 55 3.72 -26.78 -1.13
C ASP A 55 2.91 -25.51 -0.79
N VAL A 56 2.80 -25.18 0.50
CA VAL A 56 2.05 -24.03 1.00
C VAL A 56 3.01 -22.89 1.31
N VAL A 57 2.77 -21.71 0.71
CA VAL A 57 3.48 -20.47 1.05
C VAL A 57 2.92 -19.94 2.35
N VAL A 58 3.77 -19.89 3.40
CA VAL A 58 3.44 -19.38 4.74
C VAL A 58 4.01 -17.97 4.99
N GLY A 59 5.07 -17.60 4.26
CA GLY A 59 5.66 -16.27 4.31
C GLY A 59 6.40 -15.94 3.02
N HIS A 60 6.47 -14.68 2.65
CA HIS A 60 7.25 -14.21 1.50
C HIS A 60 7.61 -12.74 1.63
N SER A 61 8.76 -12.36 1.10
CA SER A 61 9.19 -10.96 0.97
C SER A 61 9.99 -10.77 -0.32
N CYS A 62 10.01 -9.54 -0.83
CA CYS A 62 10.83 -9.11 -1.95
C CYS A 62 11.17 -7.64 -1.79
N ASP A 63 12.39 -7.26 -2.09
CA ASP A 63 12.87 -5.88 -1.92
C ASP A 63 12.57 -4.95 -3.10
N CYS A 64 11.78 -5.40 -4.09
CA CYS A 64 11.40 -4.59 -5.26
C CYS A 64 10.44 -3.42 -4.96
N GLY A 65 9.93 -3.29 -3.73
CA GLY A 65 9.01 -2.22 -3.31
C GLY A 65 7.61 -2.25 -3.98
N ARG A 66 7.31 -3.23 -4.84
CA ARG A 66 5.99 -3.35 -5.48
C ARG A 66 4.95 -3.83 -4.46
N LYS A 67 3.79 -3.15 -4.41
CA LYS A 67 2.71 -3.44 -3.45
C LYS A 67 1.78 -4.60 -3.85
N ASP A 68 2.11 -5.33 -4.90
CA ASP A 68 1.35 -6.52 -5.32
C ASP A 68 1.41 -7.62 -4.25
N ALA A 69 0.32 -8.36 -4.07
CA ALA A 69 0.30 -9.54 -3.17
C ALA A 69 1.41 -10.55 -3.51
N TYR A 70 1.74 -10.69 -4.80
CA TYR A 70 2.91 -11.39 -5.32
C TYR A 70 3.48 -10.62 -6.50
N CYS A 71 4.68 -10.08 -6.38
CA CYS A 71 5.38 -9.41 -7.47
C CYS A 71 5.93 -10.41 -8.50
N LEU A 72 6.43 -9.90 -9.64
CA LEU A 72 7.01 -10.75 -10.70
C LEU A 72 8.16 -11.63 -10.20
N HIS A 73 9.01 -11.10 -9.32
CA HIS A 73 10.17 -11.79 -8.76
C HIS A 73 9.75 -12.96 -7.87
N GLN A 74 8.75 -12.75 -7.00
CA GLN A 74 8.19 -13.82 -6.16
C GLN A 74 7.52 -14.90 -6.99
N ILE A 75 6.82 -14.53 -8.06
CA ILE A 75 6.23 -15.49 -9.00
C ILE A 75 7.33 -16.30 -9.69
N ALA A 76 8.42 -15.66 -10.14
CA ALA A 76 9.54 -16.34 -10.78
C ALA A 76 10.18 -17.43 -9.87
N ILE A 77 10.35 -17.12 -8.58
CA ILE A 77 10.82 -18.12 -7.60
C ILE A 77 9.79 -19.23 -7.39
N LEU A 78 8.50 -18.90 -7.20
CA LEU A 78 7.48 -19.92 -6.97
C LEU A 78 7.38 -20.91 -8.13
N MET A 79 7.65 -20.48 -9.36
CA MET A 79 7.73 -21.36 -10.53
C MET A 79 8.88 -22.39 -10.43
N GLN A 80 9.98 -22.06 -9.75
CA GLN A 80 11.11 -22.98 -9.58
C GLN A 80 10.75 -24.23 -8.74
N PHE A 81 9.68 -24.17 -7.98
CA PHE A 81 9.19 -25.31 -7.19
C PHE A 81 8.23 -26.21 -7.96
N LEU A 82 7.84 -25.84 -9.18
CA LEU A 82 7.01 -26.70 -10.04
C LEU A 82 7.86 -27.78 -10.74
N PRO A 83 7.33 -29.00 -10.92
CA PRO A 83 8.01 -30.04 -11.69
C PRO A 83 8.25 -29.60 -13.13
N GLY A 84 9.50 -29.61 -13.58
CA GLY A 84 9.88 -29.32 -14.97
C GLY A 84 10.24 -27.87 -15.30
N GLU A 85 10.09 -26.90 -14.39
CA GLU A 85 10.40 -25.47 -14.65
C GLU A 85 11.69 -24.97 -13.93
N ARG A 86 12.50 -25.84 -13.34
CA ARG A 86 13.72 -25.45 -12.61
C ARG A 86 14.82 -24.96 -13.54
N GLN A 87 15.25 -23.72 -13.32
CA GLN A 87 16.41 -23.12 -14.00
C GLN A 87 17.74 -23.39 -13.28
N SER A 88 17.70 -23.67 -11.97
CA SER A 88 18.89 -23.92 -11.15
C SER A 88 18.63 -24.99 -10.09
N PRO A 89 19.61 -25.83 -9.73
CA PRO A 89 19.46 -26.79 -8.63
C PRO A 89 19.39 -26.06 -7.29
N ILE A 90 18.45 -26.45 -6.43
CA ILE A 90 18.38 -25.96 -5.04
C ILE A 90 19.58 -26.51 -4.29
N LYS A 91 20.45 -25.63 -3.79
CA LYS A 91 21.51 -26.03 -2.87
C LYS A 91 20.89 -26.35 -1.51
N LYS A 92 20.89 -27.60 -1.12
CA LYS A 92 20.46 -28.04 0.22
C LYS A 92 21.64 -27.92 1.18
N ASN A 93 21.52 -27.08 2.19
CA ASN A 93 22.37 -27.15 3.36
C ASN A 93 21.98 -28.42 4.15
N ASN A 94 22.69 -29.50 3.89
CA ASN A 94 22.53 -30.76 4.65
C ASN A 94 23.14 -30.57 6.02
N THR A 95 22.35 -30.32 7.04
CA THR A 95 22.69 -30.65 8.43
C THR A 95 22.84 -32.15 8.52
N LYS A 96 24.07 -32.62 8.50
CA LYS A 96 24.40 -34.03 8.66
C LYS A 96 24.42 -34.38 10.14
N GLU A 97 23.39 -35.04 10.62
CA GLU A 97 23.53 -35.99 11.71
C GLU A 97 24.15 -37.28 11.15
N GLY A 98 25.29 -37.67 11.73
CA GLY A 98 25.76 -39.05 11.78
C GLY A 98 26.34 -39.69 10.51
N ARG A 99 27.24 -39.03 9.76
CA ARG A 99 28.21 -39.75 8.88
C ARG A 99 29.63 -39.39 9.28
N ILE A 100 30.43 -40.41 9.56
CA ILE A 100 31.90 -40.27 9.69
C ILE A 100 32.40 -39.53 8.46
N LYS A 101 32.82 -38.28 8.65
CA LYS A 101 33.36 -37.43 7.57
C LYS A 101 34.61 -38.10 7.04
N LYS A 102 34.60 -38.53 5.78
CA LYS A 102 35.85 -38.73 5.03
C LYS A 102 36.53 -37.36 4.98
N VAL A 103 37.66 -37.21 5.64
CA VAL A 103 38.46 -35.99 5.65
C VAL A 103 38.78 -35.66 4.19
N LYS A 104 38.47 -34.44 3.75
CA LYS A 104 38.74 -34.04 2.38
C LYS A 104 40.28 -34.04 2.17
N GLU A 105 40.71 -34.40 0.97
CA GLU A 105 42.14 -34.42 0.61
C GLU A 105 42.84 -33.08 0.94
N SER A 106 42.16 -31.97 0.72
CA SER A 106 42.62 -30.61 1.08
C SER A 106 42.83 -30.43 2.60
N GLU A 107 41.91 -31.00 3.42
CA GLU A 107 42.06 -30.95 4.90
C GLU A 107 43.23 -31.79 5.37
N GLN A 108 43.47 -32.95 4.75
CA GLN A 108 44.64 -33.79 5.06
C GLN A 108 45.95 -33.12 4.67
N LEU A 109 46.00 -32.48 3.47
CA LEU A 109 47.18 -31.73 3.01
C LEU A 109 47.51 -30.58 3.94
N ILE A 110 46.53 -29.77 4.37
CA ILE A 110 46.74 -28.64 5.30
C ILE A 110 47.35 -29.12 6.62
N LEU A 111 46.91 -30.30 7.12
CA LEU A 111 47.45 -30.86 8.39
C LEU A 111 48.84 -31.49 8.27
N THR A 112 49.25 -31.82 7.05
CA THR A 112 50.54 -32.51 6.80
C THR A 112 51.61 -31.59 6.21
N LEU A 113 51.23 -30.39 5.70
CA LEU A 113 52.19 -29.39 5.18
C LEU A 113 52.97 -28.73 6.29
N GLU A 114 54.24 -28.47 6.02
CA GLU A 114 55.09 -27.65 6.89
C GLU A 114 54.53 -26.22 6.98
N GLN A 115 54.61 -25.66 8.18
CA GLN A 115 54.06 -24.32 8.45
C GLN A 115 54.62 -23.24 7.51
N GLU A 116 55.89 -23.33 7.15
CA GLU A 116 56.56 -22.40 6.25
C GLU A 116 56.03 -22.45 4.82
N VAL A 117 55.71 -23.65 4.33
CA VAL A 117 55.14 -23.87 2.99
C VAL A 117 53.74 -23.33 2.94
N LEU A 118 52.93 -23.59 3.97
CA LEU A 118 51.57 -23.07 4.08
C LEU A 118 51.56 -21.54 4.18
N ALA A 119 52.46 -20.97 4.97
CA ALA A 119 52.60 -19.51 5.10
C ALA A 119 52.98 -18.86 3.78
N SER A 120 53.96 -19.44 3.06
CA SER A 120 54.41 -18.92 1.76
C SER A 120 53.24 -18.95 0.74
N TRP A 121 52.48 -20.03 0.68
CA TRP A 121 51.31 -20.12 -0.19
C TRP A 121 50.20 -19.13 0.19
N LEU A 122 49.92 -18.94 1.49
CA LEU A 122 48.96 -17.93 1.96
C LEU A 122 49.40 -16.51 1.57
N LEU A 123 50.70 -16.18 1.69
CA LEU A 123 51.23 -14.87 1.28
C LEU A 123 51.08 -14.63 -0.23
N GLU A 124 51.25 -15.67 -1.06
CA GLU A 124 50.98 -15.55 -2.50
C GLU A 124 49.49 -15.40 -2.79
N LEU A 125 48.63 -16.14 -2.09
CA LEU A 125 47.19 -16.04 -2.19
C LEU A 125 46.71 -14.62 -1.84
N PHE A 126 47.26 -14.01 -0.81
CA PHE A 126 46.94 -12.62 -0.39
C PHE A 126 47.35 -11.57 -1.42
N LYS A 127 48.42 -11.81 -2.21
CA LYS A 127 48.80 -10.90 -3.29
C LYS A 127 47.75 -10.83 -4.39
N SER A 128 47.14 -11.96 -4.71
CA SER A 128 46.13 -12.11 -5.78
C SER A 128 44.68 -11.92 -5.30
N ASN A 129 44.38 -12.14 -4.01
CA ASN A 129 43.06 -12.14 -3.45
C ASN A 129 42.97 -11.27 -2.19
N LYS A 130 42.79 -9.98 -2.36
CA LYS A 130 42.75 -9.02 -1.26
C LYS A 130 41.59 -9.21 -0.27
N ASP A 131 40.51 -9.78 -0.72
CA ASP A 131 39.36 -10.15 0.13
C ASP A 131 39.66 -11.33 1.07
N ILE A 132 40.49 -12.30 0.64
CA ILE A 132 40.95 -13.41 1.49
C ILE A 132 41.96 -12.89 2.52
N GLU A 133 42.85 -12.00 2.11
CA GLU A 133 43.78 -11.31 3.04
C GLU A 133 43.01 -10.56 4.14
N LEU A 134 41.96 -9.80 3.75
CA LEU A 134 41.15 -9.06 4.71
C LEU A 134 40.42 -10.03 5.68
N GLN A 135 39.79 -11.10 5.17
CA GLN A 135 39.15 -12.11 6.02
C GLN A 135 40.12 -12.76 7.00
N PHE A 136 41.36 -13.02 6.57
CA PHE A 136 42.39 -13.57 7.44
C PHE A 136 42.80 -12.58 8.55
N LEU A 137 42.99 -11.29 8.19
CA LEU A 137 43.28 -10.24 9.15
C LEU A 137 42.16 -10.02 10.16
N LEU A 138 40.92 -10.09 9.71
CA LEU A 138 39.76 -10.00 10.58
C LEU A 138 39.64 -11.17 11.57
N LYS A 139 40.02 -12.37 11.13
CA LYS A 139 39.90 -13.59 11.95
C LYS A 139 41.05 -13.78 12.92
N PHE A 140 42.25 -13.40 12.53
CA PHE A 140 43.48 -13.68 13.26
C PHE A 140 44.25 -12.43 13.72
N GLY A 141 43.80 -11.24 13.28
CA GLY A 141 44.38 -9.98 13.75
C GLY A 141 44.10 -9.76 15.24
N LYS A 142 44.88 -8.90 15.88
CA LYS A 142 44.61 -8.51 17.27
C LYS A 142 43.30 -7.75 17.33
N ASN A 143 42.33 -8.20 18.15
CA ASN A 143 41.16 -7.42 18.47
C ASN A 143 41.56 -6.08 19.09
N LYS A 144 41.05 -4.99 18.56
CA LYS A 144 41.27 -3.68 19.15
C LYS A 144 40.53 -3.60 20.48
N HIS A 145 41.22 -3.13 21.51
CA HIS A 145 40.58 -2.86 22.80
C HIS A 145 39.70 -1.60 22.77
N GLU A 146 39.91 -0.73 21.77
CA GLU A 146 39.16 0.52 21.61
C GLU A 146 39.02 0.86 20.13
N TYR A 147 37.82 1.23 19.69
CA TYR A 147 37.55 1.68 18.32
C TYR A 147 37.51 3.19 18.26
N GLN A 148 38.04 3.75 17.17
CA GLN A 148 37.87 5.15 16.77
C GLN A 148 37.05 5.22 15.48
N GLU A 149 36.37 6.35 15.20
CA GLU A 149 35.60 6.56 13.97
C GLU A 149 36.41 6.27 12.70
N THR A 150 37.68 6.68 12.69
CA THR A 150 38.60 6.42 11.58
C THR A 150 38.90 4.94 11.36
N ASP A 151 38.87 4.13 12.42
CA ASP A 151 39.08 2.68 12.31
C ASP A 151 37.89 2.01 11.66
N VAL A 152 36.67 2.40 12.07
CA VAL A 152 35.42 1.90 11.50
C VAL A 152 35.31 2.26 10.01
N ALA A 153 35.58 3.53 9.68
CA ALA A 153 35.58 4.00 8.29
C ALA A 153 36.61 3.25 7.45
N LYS A 154 37.80 2.98 8.00
CA LYS A 154 38.87 2.22 7.32
C LYS A 154 38.43 0.78 7.05
N ILE A 155 37.85 0.07 8.03
CA ILE A 155 37.38 -1.30 7.88
C ILE A 155 36.38 -1.39 6.70
N LEU A 156 35.42 -0.48 6.64
CA LEU A 156 34.41 -0.44 5.58
C LEU A 156 35.03 -0.14 4.21
N LYS A 157 35.92 0.83 4.12
CA LYS A 157 36.64 1.22 2.87
C LYS A 157 37.55 0.10 2.38
N ASP A 158 38.28 -0.55 3.27
CA ASP A 158 39.21 -1.65 2.93
C ASP A 158 38.41 -2.86 2.37
N ALA A 159 37.21 -3.15 2.90
CA ALA A 159 36.35 -4.19 2.38
C ALA A 159 35.92 -3.88 0.94
N VAL A 160 35.48 -2.65 0.64
CA VAL A 160 35.14 -2.24 -0.72
C VAL A 160 36.39 -2.33 -1.64
N ALA A 161 37.50 -1.78 -1.22
CA ALA A 161 38.74 -1.78 -2.01
C ALA A 161 39.24 -3.21 -2.31
N SER A 162 39.03 -4.17 -1.40
CA SER A 162 39.40 -5.57 -1.59
C SER A 162 38.60 -6.27 -2.70
N VAL A 163 37.34 -5.87 -2.93
CA VAL A 163 36.44 -6.46 -3.93
C VAL A 163 36.49 -5.71 -5.26
N VAL A 164 36.39 -4.37 -5.20
CA VAL A 164 36.20 -3.51 -6.39
C VAL A 164 37.57 -2.99 -6.92
N GLY A 165 38.58 -2.90 -6.07
CA GLY A 165 39.86 -2.29 -6.41
C GLY A 165 39.70 -0.80 -6.72
N LYS A 166 40.14 -0.38 -7.91
CA LYS A 166 40.08 1.03 -8.37
C LYS A 166 38.87 1.33 -9.26
N ARG A 167 37.98 0.36 -9.47
CA ARG A 167 36.78 0.54 -10.31
C ARG A 167 35.73 1.35 -9.57
N ARG A 168 34.87 2.07 -10.35
CA ARG A 168 33.73 2.79 -9.79
C ARG A 168 32.42 2.05 -9.98
N LYS A 169 32.28 1.22 -11.05
CA LYS A 169 31.09 0.43 -11.29
C LYS A 169 31.23 -0.90 -10.56
N VAL A 170 30.21 -1.26 -9.79
CA VAL A 170 30.16 -2.47 -8.98
C VAL A 170 29.01 -3.35 -9.44
N GLU A 171 29.23 -4.64 -9.57
CA GLU A 171 28.18 -5.61 -9.93
C GLU A 171 27.44 -6.09 -8.67
N ALA A 172 26.20 -6.55 -8.84
CA ALA A 172 25.36 -7.00 -7.73
C ALA A 172 26.01 -8.12 -6.89
N SER A 173 26.74 -9.04 -7.53
CA SER A 173 27.50 -10.10 -6.85
C SER A 173 28.65 -9.56 -6.00
N GLU A 174 29.30 -8.48 -6.45
CA GLU A 174 30.37 -7.81 -5.72
C GLU A 174 29.82 -7.04 -4.51
N VAL A 175 28.66 -6.39 -4.65
CA VAL A 175 27.98 -5.73 -3.52
C VAL A 175 27.59 -6.73 -2.44
N LYS A 176 27.09 -7.92 -2.83
CA LYS A 176 26.85 -9.02 -1.88
C LYS A 176 28.12 -9.38 -1.10
N LYS A 177 29.22 -9.52 -1.81
CA LYS A 177 30.52 -9.85 -1.20
C LYS A 177 30.99 -8.74 -0.25
N ILE A 178 30.81 -7.47 -0.62
CA ILE A 178 31.14 -6.32 0.23
C ILE A 178 30.30 -6.36 1.51
N ALA A 179 28.96 -6.52 1.40
CA ALA A 179 28.07 -6.59 2.55
C ALA A 179 28.45 -7.74 3.51
N GLN A 180 28.76 -8.93 2.98
CA GLN A 180 29.23 -10.06 3.78
C GLN A 180 30.58 -9.80 4.46
N LEU A 181 31.50 -9.07 3.80
CA LEU A 181 32.76 -8.66 4.42
C LEU A 181 32.53 -7.64 5.53
N TRP A 182 31.62 -6.68 5.33
CA TRP A 182 31.24 -5.72 6.36
C TRP A 182 30.63 -6.40 7.59
N GLU A 183 29.71 -7.34 7.39
CA GLU A 183 29.10 -8.11 8.48
C GLU A 183 30.16 -8.82 9.32
N LYS A 184 31.08 -9.55 8.66
CA LYS A 184 32.17 -10.26 9.35
C LYS A 184 33.16 -9.31 10.02
N ALA A 185 33.50 -8.20 9.36
CA ALA A 185 34.48 -7.25 9.85
C ALA A 185 33.97 -6.45 11.05
N LEU A 186 32.66 -6.18 11.10
CA LEU A 186 32.05 -5.42 12.18
C LEU A 186 31.49 -6.33 13.30
N GLU A 187 31.58 -7.66 13.21
CA GLU A 187 31.13 -8.55 14.29
C GLU A 187 31.79 -8.22 15.64
N PRO A 188 33.13 -8.09 15.75
CA PRO A 188 33.78 -7.67 17.00
C PRO A 188 33.46 -6.23 17.41
N PHE A 189 33.14 -5.36 16.45
CA PHE A 189 32.72 -3.99 16.70
C PHE A 189 31.33 -3.93 17.38
N TRP A 190 30.38 -4.73 16.92
CA TRP A 190 29.07 -4.80 17.55
C TRP A 190 29.15 -5.32 18.99
N GLU A 191 30.00 -6.32 19.24
CA GLU A 191 30.29 -6.80 20.59
C GLU A 191 30.92 -5.71 21.47
N TYR A 192 31.86 -4.96 20.92
CA TYR A 192 32.48 -3.82 21.61
C TYR A 192 31.44 -2.77 21.99
N LEU A 193 30.53 -2.40 21.08
CA LEU A 193 29.45 -1.44 21.37
C LEU A 193 28.54 -1.95 22.50
N ALA A 194 28.15 -3.22 22.46
CA ALA A 194 27.31 -3.81 23.50
C ALA A 194 27.98 -3.80 24.89
N LEU A 195 29.27 -4.08 24.95
CA LEU A 195 30.03 -4.08 26.21
C LEU A 195 30.30 -2.67 26.76
N ASN A 196 30.29 -1.66 25.90
CA ASN A 196 30.61 -0.28 26.25
C ASN A 196 29.42 0.67 26.18
N ILE A 197 28.20 0.13 26.26
CA ILE A 197 26.95 0.88 26.06
C ILE A 197 26.78 2.11 26.96
N GLY A 198 27.48 2.18 28.09
CA GLY A 198 27.51 3.35 28.96
C GLY A 198 28.39 4.52 28.48
N ASN A 199 29.09 4.37 27.34
CA ASN A 199 29.97 5.41 26.80
C ASN A 199 29.26 6.15 25.64
N GLU A 200 29.06 7.46 25.77
CA GLU A 200 28.40 8.31 24.76
C GLU A 200 29.11 8.28 23.40
N LYS A 201 30.41 8.05 23.35
CA LYS A 201 31.20 7.90 22.12
C LYS A 201 30.69 6.78 21.19
N ILE A 202 29.90 5.84 21.72
CA ILE A 202 29.27 4.80 20.92
C ILE A 202 28.42 5.39 19.80
N ILE A 203 27.75 6.51 20.05
CA ILE A 203 26.92 7.20 19.05
C ILE A 203 27.79 7.72 17.90
N ASP A 204 28.95 8.28 18.18
CA ASP A 204 29.87 8.75 17.16
C ASP A 204 30.43 7.59 16.31
N LEU A 205 30.77 6.48 16.95
CA LEU A 205 31.22 5.28 16.26
C LEU A 205 30.14 4.69 15.35
N PHE A 206 28.90 4.66 15.79
CA PHE A 206 27.78 4.20 14.97
C PHE A 206 27.51 5.16 13.81
N SER A 207 27.52 6.47 14.06
CA SER A 207 27.39 7.49 13.01
C SER A 207 28.48 7.36 11.95
N ALA A 208 29.70 7.00 12.35
CA ALA A 208 30.79 6.74 11.40
C ALA A 208 30.54 5.54 10.48
N VAL A 209 29.86 4.48 10.97
CA VAL A 209 29.40 3.37 10.12
C VAL A 209 28.44 3.90 9.07
N TYR A 210 27.39 4.60 9.52
CA TYR A 210 26.33 5.13 8.68
C TYR A 210 26.89 6.06 7.58
N ASN A 211 27.62 7.10 7.99
CA ASN A 211 28.19 8.08 7.07
C ASN A 211 29.16 7.45 6.07
N THR A 212 29.99 6.49 6.51
CA THR A 212 30.92 5.81 5.60
C THR A 212 30.19 4.94 4.58
N VAL A 213 29.13 4.26 4.96
CA VAL A 213 28.33 3.45 4.01
C VAL A 213 27.64 4.34 3.00
N LEU A 214 27.06 5.47 3.41
CA LEU A 214 26.46 6.44 2.49
C LEU A 214 27.49 7.00 1.50
N ASP A 215 28.66 7.43 1.98
CA ASP A 215 29.74 7.93 1.13
C ASP A 215 30.18 6.89 0.09
N LEU A 216 30.22 5.61 0.49
CA LEU A 216 30.57 4.52 -0.40
C LEU A 216 29.45 4.22 -1.40
N GLU A 217 28.18 4.29 -1.00
CA GLU A 217 27.03 4.14 -1.90
C GLU A 217 27.06 5.20 -3.01
N TYR A 218 27.35 6.44 -2.67
CA TYR A 218 27.51 7.52 -3.67
C TYR A 218 28.75 7.37 -4.55
N SER A 219 29.84 6.79 -4.01
CA SER A 219 31.12 6.67 -4.72
C SER A 219 31.17 5.50 -5.70
N VAL A 220 30.41 4.43 -5.43
CA VAL A 220 30.35 3.23 -6.26
C VAL A 220 28.99 3.22 -6.97
N PHE A 221 28.94 3.55 -8.25
CA PHE A 221 27.70 3.54 -9.04
C PHE A 221 26.95 2.20 -8.89
N TYR A 222 26.08 2.14 -7.89
CA TYR A 222 25.26 0.99 -7.54
C TYR A 222 23.80 1.40 -7.34
N THR A 223 22.87 0.70 -8.00
CA THR A 223 21.43 0.98 -8.00
C THR A 223 20.65 -0.13 -7.28
N GLY A 224 21.07 -0.54 -6.11
CA GLY A 224 20.39 -1.59 -5.36
C GLY A 224 20.18 -1.21 -3.90
N THR A 225 19.46 -2.04 -3.15
CA THR A 225 19.05 -1.76 -1.76
C THR A 225 19.96 -2.39 -0.70
N ARG A 226 21.06 -3.09 -1.08
CA ARG A 226 21.87 -3.87 -0.13
C ARG A 226 22.63 -3.03 0.88
N PHE A 227 23.15 -1.87 0.47
CA PHE A 227 23.82 -0.97 1.40
C PHE A 227 22.81 -0.41 2.41
N ARG A 228 21.62 -0.07 1.93
CA ARG A 228 20.52 0.33 2.79
C ARG A 228 20.12 -0.78 3.76
N LYS A 229 19.96 -2.02 3.30
CA LYS A 229 19.66 -3.20 4.17
C LYS A 229 20.75 -3.44 5.22
N PHE A 230 22.02 -3.23 4.85
CA PHE A 230 23.12 -3.31 5.82
C PHE A 230 22.94 -2.27 6.94
N ILE A 231 22.60 -1.03 6.60
CA ILE A 231 22.29 0.03 7.57
C ILE A 231 21.07 -0.34 8.41
N GLU A 232 19.97 -0.79 7.79
CA GLU A 232 18.77 -1.23 8.50
C GLU A 232 19.08 -2.34 9.51
N THR A 233 19.92 -3.31 9.13
CA THR A 233 20.38 -4.39 10.03
C THR A 233 21.24 -3.83 11.17
N GLY A 234 22.11 -2.87 10.87
CA GLY A 234 22.91 -2.15 11.87
C GLY A 234 22.03 -1.38 12.86
N ASN A 235 21.02 -0.67 12.35
CA ASN A 235 20.02 0.04 13.16
C ASN A 235 19.29 -0.90 14.13
N LEU A 236 18.87 -2.08 13.65
CA LEU A 236 18.21 -3.09 14.49
C LEU A 236 19.15 -3.60 15.59
N LYS A 237 20.42 -3.84 15.29
CA LYS A 237 21.42 -4.27 16.30
C LYS A 237 21.61 -3.19 17.37
N ILE A 238 21.79 -1.95 16.98
CA ILE A 238 22.00 -0.83 17.91
C ILE A 238 20.73 -0.59 18.75
N ALA A 239 19.55 -0.57 18.13
CA ALA A 239 18.28 -0.44 18.88
C ALA A 239 18.13 -1.56 19.91
N GLY A 240 18.48 -2.80 19.54
CA GLY A 240 18.50 -3.94 20.46
C GLY A 240 19.48 -3.75 21.61
N ILE A 241 20.69 -3.25 21.37
CA ILE A 241 21.70 -2.96 22.40
C ILE A 241 21.17 -1.87 23.36
N ILE A 242 20.61 -0.77 22.82
CA ILE A 242 20.06 0.34 23.62
C ILE A 242 18.84 -0.13 24.43
N ALA A 243 17.98 -0.97 23.88
CA ALA A 243 16.81 -1.50 24.58
C ALA A 243 17.19 -2.32 25.83
N HIS A 244 18.34 -3.00 25.81
CA HIS A 244 18.82 -3.83 26.92
C HIS A 244 19.59 -3.05 27.99
N VAL A 245 19.65 -1.72 27.91
CA VAL A 245 20.22 -0.89 29.00
C VAL A 245 19.29 -0.92 30.21
N ASP A 246 19.73 -1.57 31.29
CA ASP A 246 18.91 -1.73 32.52
C ASP A 246 18.73 -0.41 33.28
N SER A 247 19.78 0.42 33.32
CA SER A 247 19.77 1.70 34.03
C SER A 247 19.06 2.78 33.24
N ASP A 248 17.94 3.32 33.74
CA ASP A 248 17.23 4.43 33.10
C ASP A 248 18.08 5.69 33.01
N ILE A 249 18.98 5.94 33.97
CA ILE A 249 19.91 7.07 33.92
C ILE A 249 20.85 6.92 32.73
N GLN A 250 21.45 5.75 32.52
CA GLN A 250 22.33 5.49 31.38
C GLN A 250 21.57 5.54 30.06
N TRP A 251 20.37 4.97 30.04
CA TRP A 251 19.50 4.99 28.87
C TRP A 251 19.15 6.43 28.46
N VAL A 252 18.77 7.29 29.42
CA VAL A 252 18.46 8.71 29.20
C VAL A 252 19.70 9.45 28.69
N THR A 253 20.86 9.24 29.30
CA THR A 253 22.12 9.88 28.86
C THR A 253 22.46 9.51 27.43
N LEU A 254 22.40 8.22 27.10
CA LEU A 254 22.69 7.71 25.77
C LEU A 254 21.69 8.23 24.71
N THR A 255 20.41 8.23 25.06
CA THR A 255 19.34 8.68 24.18
C THR A 255 19.41 10.20 23.95
N ASN A 256 19.81 10.97 24.97
CA ASN A 256 20.06 12.41 24.82
C ASN A 256 21.24 12.68 23.88
N ALA A 257 22.37 12.01 24.09
CA ALA A 257 23.52 12.16 23.19
C ALA A 257 23.16 11.81 21.76
N TYR A 258 22.36 10.76 21.56
CA TYR A 258 21.86 10.38 20.24
C TYR A 258 20.93 11.45 19.63
N TRP A 259 19.99 11.97 20.42
CA TRP A 259 19.08 13.04 20.01
C TRP A 259 19.85 14.29 19.56
N ASP A 260 20.81 14.74 20.38
CA ASP A 260 21.58 15.93 20.09
C ASP A 260 22.42 15.74 18.82
N LYS A 261 23.03 14.57 18.62
CA LYS A 261 23.80 14.24 17.41
C LYS A 261 22.92 14.21 16.16
N MET A 262 21.71 13.65 16.24
CA MET A 262 20.76 13.58 15.12
C MET A 262 20.40 14.97 14.58
N TRP A 263 20.28 15.96 15.47
CA TRP A 263 19.92 17.32 15.07
C TRP A 263 21.12 18.21 14.74
N ALA A 264 22.33 17.82 15.12
CA ALA A 264 23.55 18.55 14.80
C ALA A 264 24.05 18.34 13.36
N ASP A 265 23.68 17.25 12.70
CA ASP A 265 24.18 16.87 11.38
C ASP A 265 23.04 16.57 10.40
N GLU A 266 22.71 17.54 9.54
CA GLU A 266 21.65 17.41 8.54
C GLU A 266 21.91 16.28 7.54
N SER A 267 23.18 15.95 7.24
CA SER A 267 23.53 14.94 6.23
C SER A 267 23.22 13.51 6.67
N SER A 268 23.29 13.23 7.97
CA SER A 268 23.02 11.91 8.56
C SER A 268 21.60 11.76 9.13
N GLN A 269 20.83 12.84 9.15
CA GLN A 269 19.54 12.93 9.86
C GLN A 269 18.54 11.81 9.50
N GLY A 270 18.42 11.46 8.20
CA GLY A 270 17.47 10.43 7.76
C GLY A 270 17.71 9.05 8.38
N GLY A 271 18.96 8.57 8.34
CA GLY A 271 19.29 7.25 8.91
C GLY A 271 19.29 7.24 10.44
N MET A 272 19.66 8.36 11.05
CA MET A 272 19.59 8.51 12.49
C MET A 272 18.14 8.55 12.98
N LEU A 273 17.23 9.13 12.21
CA LEU A 273 15.80 9.10 12.48
C LEU A 273 15.23 7.66 12.44
N GLU A 274 15.62 6.87 11.45
CA GLU A 274 15.21 5.45 11.37
C GLU A 274 15.62 4.68 12.63
N LEU A 275 16.85 4.88 13.11
CA LEU A 275 17.30 4.26 14.36
C LEU A 275 16.52 4.79 15.58
N PHE A 276 16.22 6.10 15.62
CA PHE A 276 15.45 6.69 16.71
C PHE A 276 14.02 6.12 16.78
N ILE A 277 13.41 5.90 15.64
CA ILE A 277 12.10 5.20 15.53
C ILE A 277 12.19 3.79 16.15
N LEU A 278 13.25 3.03 15.85
CA LEU A 278 13.45 1.70 16.40
C LEU A 278 13.71 1.72 17.93
N ILE A 279 14.47 2.70 18.41
CA ILE A 279 14.67 2.91 19.86
C ILE A 279 13.34 3.20 20.54
N TYR A 280 12.52 4.08 19.99
CA TYR A 280 11.20 4.37 20.49
C TYR A 280 10.30 3.12 20.52
N GLN A 281 10.23 2.38 19.41
CA GLN A 281 9.40 1.19 19.30
C GLN A 281 9.78 0.09 20.30
N SER A 282 11.08 -0.06 20.58
CA SER A 282 11.60 -1.07 21.53
C SER A 282 11.60 -0.63 23.00
N SER A 283 11.23 0.63 23.28
CA SER A 283 11.25 1.21 24.62
C SER A 283 10.03 0.82 25.46
N SER A 284 10.22 0.79 26.81
CA SER A 284 9.12 0.68 27.75
C SER A 284 8.20 1.91 27.70
N THR A 285 7.00 1.79 28.26
CA THR A 285 6.01 2.88 28.30
C THR A 285 6.59 4.17 28.92
N ASP A 286 7.35 4.07 30.02
CA ASP A 286 7.93 5.25 30.67
C ASP A 286 9.03 5.89 29.82
N ARG A 287 9.86 5.09 29.15
CA ARG A 287 10.87 5.55 28.20
C ARG A 287 10.23 6.19 26.96
N LYS A 288 9.13 5.64 26.45
CA LYS A 288 8.35 6.24 25.37
C LYS A 288 7.81 7.62 25.75
N ARG A 289 7.26 7.76 26.96
CA ARG A 289 6.81 9.07 27.48
C ARG A 289 7.94 10.09 27.59
N PHE A 290 9.13 9.65 28.05
CA PHE A 290 10.30 10.52 28.07
C PHE A 290 10.66 11.04 26.67
N LEU A 291 10.64 10.16 25.65
CA LEU A 291 10.91 10.55 24.26
C LEU A 291 9.81 11.46 23.70
N ALA A 292 8.55 11.19 24.05
CA ALA A 292 7.43 12.04 23.66
C ALA A 292 7.55 13.46 24.25
N ALA A 293 7.97 13.59 25.51
CA ALA A 293 8.23 14.89 26.13
C ALA A 293 9.37 15.66 25.42
N LYS A 294 10.43 14.98 25.02
CA LYS A 294 11.50 15.62 24.23
C LYS A 294 11.01 16.13 22.87
N ILE A 295 10.13 15.37 22.22
CA ILE A 295 9.50 15.78 20.96
C ILE A 295 8.60 16.99 21.19
N GLU A 296 7.82 17.01 22.27
CA GLU A 296 6.97 18.16 22.64
C GLU A 296 7.80 19.43 22.87
N ASP A 297 8.91 19.34 23.62
CA ASP A 297 9.84 20.46 23.84
C ASP A 297 10.45 20.97 22.53
N MET A 298 10.81 20.07 21.64
CA MET A 298 11.33 20.43 20.33
C MET A 298 10.27 21.14 19.48
N ILE A 299 9.04 20.61 19.45
CA ILE A 299 7.91 21.23 18.73
C ILE A 299 7.64 22.63 19.25
N ALA A 300 7.67 22.82 20.58
CA ALA A 300 7.51 24.15 21.17
C ALA A 300 8.58 25.13 20.65
N SER A 301 9.83 24.69 20.56
CA SER A 301 10.93 25.49 20.02
C SER A 301 10.76 25.79 18.52
N LEU A 302 10.31 24.81 17.74
CA LEU A 302 10.05 24.98 16.30
C LEU A 302 8.90 25.96 16.04
N LEU A 303 7.84 25.91 16.86
CA LEU A 303 6.72 26.84 16.77
C LEU A 303 7.16 28.30 17.02
N VAL A 304 7.99 28.53 18.01
CA VAL A 304 8.53 29.86 18.32
C VAL A 304 9.39 30.37 17.14
N GLY A 305 10.18 29.50 16.52
CA GLY A 305 11.01 29.83 15.36
C GLY A 305 10.25 29.95 14.03
N GLY A 306 8.99 29.51 13.98
CA GLY A 306 8.20 29.45 12.74
C GLY A 306 8.67 28.37 11.76
N TYR A 307 9.43 27.38 12.24
CA TYR A 307 9.97 26.29 11.42
C TYR A 307 9.08 25.05 11.46
N ARG A 308 9.17 24.24 10.40
CA ARG A 308 8.55 22.92 10.32
C ARG A 308 9.54 21.93 9.79
N MET A 309 9.47 20.73 10.30
CA MET A 309 10.33 19.62 9.88
C MET A 309 9.85 19.00 8.55
N ASP A 310 10.66 18.11 8.01
CA ASP A 310 10.27 17.24 6.90
C ASP A 310 9.07 16.37 7.29
N ILE A 311 8.30 15.96 6.29
CA ILE A 311 7.07 15.17 6.49
C ILE A 311 7.31 13.84 7.20
N VAL A 312 8.46 13.21 6.99
CA VAL A 312 8.79 11.94 7.65
C VAL A 312 8.97 12.15 9.15
N VAL A 313 9.63 13.24 9.54
CA VAL A 313 9.81 13.64 10.94
C VAL A 313 8.47 14.05 11.55
N ASP A 314 7.70 14.91 10.87
CA ASP A 314 6.38 15.35 11.35
C ASP A 314 5.42 14.17 11.54
N SER A 315 5.45 13.19 10.63
CA SER A 315 4.61 12.00 10.74
C SER A 315 4.99 11.14 11.96
N PHE A 316 6.29 10.98 12.19
CA PHE A 316 6.78 10.26 13.37
C PHE A 316 6.43 11.01 14.67
N PHE A 317 6.61 12.32 14.71
CA PHE A 317 6.25 13.14 15.87
C PHE A 317 4.75 13.04 16.20
N LEU A 318 3.91 13.13 15.16
CA LEU A 318 2.46 12.94 15.31
C LEU A 318 2.13 11.58 15.92
N ASP A 319 2.74 10.50 15.39
CA ASP A 319 2.52 9.15 15.88
C ASP A 319 2.91 8.98 17.35
N VAL A 320 4.08 9.50 17.72
CA VAL A 320 4.58 9.43 19.11
C VAL A 320 3.68 10.20 20.06
N LEU A 321 3.28 11.40 19.71
CA LEU A 321 2.44 12.23 20.58
C LEU A 321 1.02 11.64 20.74
N LEU A 322 0.46 11.07 19.68
CA LEU A 322 -0.84 10.38 19.75
C LEU A 322 -0.76 9.12 20.63
N GLU A 323 0.26 8.29 20.45
CA GLU A 323 0.45 7.07 21.25
C GLU A 323 0.57 7.37 22.75
N ASN A 324 1.15 8.51 23.10
CA ASN A 324 1.38 8.92 24.49
C ASN A 324 0.31 9.87 25.06
N ASN A 325 -0.74 10.20 24.31
CA ASN A 325 -1.79 11.16 24.68
C ASN A 325 -1.23 12.57 25.00
N MET A 326 -0.26 13.03 24.21
CA MET A 326 0.40 14.34 24.37
C MET A 326 0.16 15.27 23.17
N PHE A 327 -0.69 14.86 22.23
CA PHE A 327 -0.94 15.59 21.00
C PHE A 327 -1.53 16.98 21.22
N ASP A 328 -2.45 17.14 22.16
CA ASP A 328 -3.25 18.37 22.34
C ASP A 328 -2.38 19.59 22.58
N ASN A 329 -1.30 19.47 23.36
CA ASN A 329 -0.38 20.55 23.67
C ASN A 329 0.42 21.02 22.42
N SER A 330 0.54 20.15 21.44
CA SER A 330 1.35 20.39 20.23
C SER A 330 0.50 20.50 18.95
N ALA A 331 -0.84 20.44 19.07
CA ALA A 331 -1.76 20.37 17.93
C ALA A 331 -1.63 21.55 16.94
N ASP A 332 -1.17 22.72 17.39
CA ASP A 332 -0.97 23.91 16.53
C ASP A 332 0.28 23.82 15.64
N TYR A 333 1.20 22.94 15.98
CA TYR A 333 2.35 22.66 15.14
C TYR A 333 1.96 21.93 13.87
N PHE A 334 1.04 20.97 13.95
CA PHE A 334 0.68 20.11 12.84
C PHE A 334 -0.31 20.78 11.91
N VAL A 335 0.00 20.74 10.61
CA VAL A 335 -0.86 21.25 9.55
C VAL A 335 -0.90 20.27 8.38
N PRO A 336 -1.98 20.25 7.59
CA PRO A 336 -2.06 19.41 6.41
C PRO A 336 -0.89 19.64 5.45
N ARG A 337 -0.38 18.55 4.85
CA ARG A 337 0.71 18.55 3.88
C ARG A 337 0.19 18.12 2.51
N GLN A 338 0.65 18.80 1.46
CA GLN A 338 0.23 18.48 0.10
C GLN A 338 0.69 17.06 -0.28
N TRP A 339 -0.21 16.27 -0.86
CA TRP A 339 -0.03 14.88 -1.31
C TRP A 339 0.22 13.83 -0.22
N GLU A 340 0.12 14.20 1.05
CA GLU A 340 0.37 13.32 2.19
C GLU A 340 -0.94 12.81 2.82
N ALA A 341 -1.73 12.05 2.04
CA ALA A 341 -3.07 11.64 2.45
C ALA A 341 -3.11 10.88 3.79
N LYS A 342 -2.19 9.96 4.04
CA LYS A 342 -2.15 9.19 5.30
C LYS A 342 -1.90 10.06 6.52
N TYR A 343 -0.94 10.97 6.40
CA TYR A 343 -0.62 11.93 7.45
C TYR A 343 -1.81 12.86 7.71
N ASN A 344 -2.39 13.41 6.63
CA ASN A 344 -3.52 14.33 6.74
C ASN A 344 -4.74 13.67 7.39
N LEU A 345 -5.07 12.43 7.01
CA LEU A 345 -6.17 11.69 7.63
C LEU A 345 -5.94 11.49 9.13
N LYS A 346 -4.76 11.00 9.51
CA LYS A 346 -4.41 10.80 10.92
C LYS A 346 -4.48 12.09 11.73
N LEU A 347 -3.98 13.20 11.17
CA LEU A 347 -4.03 14.51 11.79
C LEU A 347 -5.47 15.00 11.98
N ILE A 348 -6.31 14.88 10.95
CA ILE A 348 -7.70 15.32 10.99
C ILE A 348 -8.50 14.48 11.99
N GLU A 349 -8.32 13.16 11.99
CA GLU A 349 -8.94 12.26 12.96
C GLU A 349 -8.54 12.62 14.42
N ALA A 350 -7.28 12.96 14.65
CA ALA A 350 -6.80 13.38 15.96
C ALA A 350 -7.43 14.69 16.45
N ILE A 351 -7.79 15.58 15.54
CA ILE A 351 -8.34 16.90 15.87
C ILE A 351 -9.88 16.88 15.95
N ARG A 352 -10.55 16.00 15.19
CA ARG A 352 -12.01 16.07 14.97
C ARG A 352 -12.84 16.07 16.26
N ASP A 353 -12.43 15.34 17.28
CA ASP A 353 -13.17 15.19 18.53
C ASP A 353 -12.98 16.39 19.47
N HIS A 354 -11.87 17.13 19.33
CA HIS A 354 -11.52 18.26 20.19
C HIS A 354 -11.87 19.61 19.52
N ASP A 355 -11.63 19.73 18.21
CA ASP A 355 -11.92 20.94 17.43
C ASP A 355 -12.49 20.58 16.05
N PRO A 356 -13.80 20.30 15.96
CA PRO A 356 -14.47 19.97 14.70
C PRO A 356 -14.30 21.05 13.63
N ASN A 357 -14.24 22.34 14.02
CA ASN A 357 -14.09 23.43 13.06
C ASN A 357 -12.70 23.45 12.41
N LYS A 358 -11.66 23.18 13.20
CA LYS A 358 -10.28 23.02 12.68
C LYS A 358 -10.16 21.79 11.78
N ALA A 359 -10.82 20.68 12.13
CA ALA A 359 -10.88 19.48 11.30
C ALA A 359 -11.55 19.77 9.95
N ILE A 360 -12.66 20.51 9.94
CA ILE A 360 -13.36 20.97 8.72
C ILE A 360 -12.43 21.84 7.86
N ASP A 361 -11.75 22.82 8.46
CA ASP A 361 -10.79 23.69 7.74
C ASP A 361 -9.67 22.84 7.10
N TYR A 362 -9.15 21.87 7.80
CA TYR A 362 -8.09 20.99 7.31
C TYR A 362 -8.58 20.10 6.16
N CYS A 363 -9.76 19.48 6.26
CA CYS A 363 -10.36 18.74 5.16
C CYS A 363 -10.50 19.63 3.91
N ASN A 364 -11.04 20.83 4.06
CA ASN A 364 -11.24 21.75 2.95
C ASN A 364 -9.92 22.17 2.30
N ARG A 365 -8.87 22.42 3.08
CA ARG A 365 -7.51 22.73 2.56
C ARG A 365 -6.93 21.56 1.75
N VAL A 366 -7.08 20.32 2.24
CA VAL A 366 -6.59 19.13 1.55
C VAL A 366 -7.34 18.95 0.23
N ILE A 367 -8.67 19.04 0.25
CA ILE A 367 -9.53 18.92 -0.94
C ILE A 367 -9.16 19.99 -1.99
N ALA A 368 -8.99 21.25 -1.56
CA ALA A 368 -8.60 22.33 -2.46
C ALA A 368 -7.20 22.16 -3.06
N GLY A 369 -6.29 21.46 -2.36
CA GLY A 369 -4.94 21.18 -2.82
C GLY A 369 -4.82 19.96 -3.75
N ASN A 370 -5.83 19.09 -3.83
CA ASN A 370 -5.81 17.90 -4.65
C ASN A 370 -6.16 18.23 -6.12
N VAL A 371 -5.26 17.86 -7.03
CA VAL A 371 -5.49 18.02 -8.48
C VAL A 371 -6.53 17.02 -9.00
N ASN A 372 -6.57 15.81 -8.42
CA ASN A 372 -7.48 14.75 -8.80
C ASN A 372 -8.53 14.51 -7.70
N SER A 373 -9.80 14.69 -8.03
CA SER A 373 -10.93 14.54 -7.11
C SER A 373 -11.08 13.14 -6.52
N THR A 374 -10.52 12.09 -7.15
CA THR A 374 -10.56 10.73 -6.58
C THR A 374 -9.82 10.61 -5.24
N TYR A 375 -8.91 11.53 -4.93
CA TYR A 375 -8.23 11.56 -3.63
C TYR A 375 -9.03 12.30 -2.55
N ASN A 376 -10.19 12.87 -2.89
CA ASN A 376 -11.00 13.63 -1.94
C ASN A 376 -11.95 12.75 -1.13
N ASP A 377 -12.30 11.55 -1.61
CA ASP A 377 -13.35 10.71 -1.01
C ASP A 377 -13.20 10.52 0.51
N PRO A 378 -12.01 10.18 1.06
CA PRO A 378 -11.88 10.00 2.51
C PRO A 378 -12.12 11.30 3.30
N PHE A 379 -11.75 12.44 2.74
CA PHE A 379 -11.95 13.75 3.39
C PHE A 379 -13.40 14.22 3.28
N LEU A 380 -14.07 13.90 2.18
CA LEU A 380 -15.51 14.14 2.01
C LEU A 380 -16.34 13.30 2.99
N GLU A 381 -15.91 12.06 3.28
CA GLU A 381 -16.55 11.21 4.31
C GLU A 381 -16.44 11.85 5.70
N ILE A 382 -15.26 12.31 6.07
CA ILE A 382 -15.06 13.01 7.36
C ILE A 382 -15.90 14.30 7.42
N LEU A 383 -15.95 15.09 6.34
CA LEU A 383 -16.79 16.29 6.29
C LEU A 383 -18.29 15.96 6.38
N GLU A 384 -18.73 14.86 5.79
CA GLU A 384 -20.13 14.40 5.87
C GLU A 384 -20.51 14.13 7.33
N ASP A 385 -19.66 13.38 8.07
CA ASP A 385 -19.85 13.11 9.49
C ASP A 385 -19.84 14.42 10.31
N LEU A 386 -18.82 15.25 10.12
CA LEU A 386 -18.65 16.48 10.90
C LEU A 386 -19.82 17.45 10.69
N TYR A 387 -20.28 17.66 9.45
CA TYR A 387 -21.42 18.55 9.19
C TYR A 387 -22.74 17.96 9.70
N ALA A 388 -22.88 16.63 9.73
CA ALA A 388 -24.02 15.98 10.37
C ALA A 388 -24.02 16.20 11.89
N ASP A 389 -22.86 16.02 12.55
CA ASP A 389 -22.71 16.16 14.00
C ASP A 389 -22.98 17.60 14.48
N ILE A 390 -22.48 18.61 13.75
CA ILE A 390 -22.72 20.02 14.08
C ILE A 390 -24.11 20.54 13.61
N GLY A 391 -24.86 19.75 12.84
CA GLY A 391 -26.18 20.12 12.31
C GLY A 391 -26.14 21.14 11.18
N ASP A 392 -25.04 21.32 10.46
CA ASP A 392 -24.93 22.18 9.28
C ASP A 392 -25.40 21.41 8.03
N PHE A 393 -26.71 21.17 7.98
CA PHE A 393 -27.33 20.39 6.89
C PHE A 393 -27.17 21.03 5.51
N SER A 394 -26.97 22.33 5.44
CA SER A 394 -26.72 23.01 4.16
C SER A 394 -25.37 22.62 3.58
N LYS A 395 -24.31 22.65 4.38
CA LYS A 395 -22.98 22.20 3.95
C LYS A 395 -22.93 20.70 3.73
N LEU A 396 -23.61 19.92 4.58
CA LEU A 396 -23.79 18.49 4.38
C LEU A 396 -24.42 18.18 3.01
N ALA A 397 -25.45 18.94 2.61
CA ALA A 397 -26.06 18.80 1.30
C ALA A 397 -25.06 19.06 0.14
N HIS A 398 -24.15 20.04 0.30
CA HIS A 398 -23.11 20.30 -0.69
C HIS A 398 -22.11 19.13 -0.79
N ILE A 399 -21.68 18.55 0.32
CA ILE A 399 -20.80 17.36 0.31
C ILE A 399 -21.49 16.18 -0.38
N LYS A 400 -22.77 15.95 -0.05
CA LYS A 400 -23.57 14.92 -0.72
C LYS A 400 -23.73 15.17 -2.22
N MET A 401 -23.83 16.41 -2.68
CA MET A 401 -23.84 16.72 -4.11
C MET A 401 -22.54 16.30 -4.82
N GLU A 402 -21.41 16.51 -4.20
CA GLU A 402 -20.09 16.12 -4.77
C GLU A 402 -19.96 14.61 -4.90
N LYS A 403 -20.40 13.86 -3.89
CA LYS A 403 -20.37 12.39 -3.87
C LYS A 403 -21.46 11.73 -4.74
N PHE A 404 -22.57 12.41 -4.97
CA PHE A 404 -23.79 11.85 -5.55
C PHE A 404 -23.58 11.11 -6.87
N LEU A 405 -22.69 11.58 -7.74
CA LEU A 405 -22.46 10.98 -9.05
C LEU A 405 -21.71 9.64 -8.98
N SER A 406 -21.02 9.38 -7.88
CA SER A 406 -20.30 8.13 -7.63
C SER A 406 -21.23 7.02 -7.16
N ASP A 407 -22.23 7.36 -6.32
CA ASP A 407 -23.23 6.44 -5.78
C ASP A 407 -24.60 7.12 -5.70
N PRO A 408 -25.29 7.30 -6.84
CA PRO A 408 -26.53 8.05 -6.89
C PRO A 408 -27.69 7.26 -6.26
N ASN A 409 -28.37 7.86 -5.28
CA ASN A 409 -29.53 7.29 -4.62
C ASN A 409 -30.61 8.32 -4.32
N ILE A 410 -31.85 7.86 -4.08
CA ILE A 410 -33.00 8.77 -3.91
C ILE A 410 -32.98 9.49 -2.56
N ALA A 411 -32.45 8.87 -1.51
CA ALA A 411 -32.41 9.47 -0.17
C ALA A 411 -31.52 10.70 -0.15
N ASP A 412 -30.31 10.59 -0.72
CA ASP A 412 -29.39 11.72 -0.84
C ASP A 412 -29.93 12.81 -1.77
N PHE A 413 -30.59 12.42 -2.89
CA PHE A 413 -31.23 13.42 -3.75
C PHE A 413 -32.27 14.26 -3.00
N ILE A 414 -33.16 13.60 -2.25
CA ILE A 414 -34.19 14.27 -1.45
C ILE A 414 -33.54 15.14 -0.37
N PHE A 415 -32.56 14.59 0.36
CA PHE A 415 -31.85 15.32 1.39
C PHE A 415 -31.20 16.60 0.84
N ILE A 416 -30.54 16.50 -0.31
CA ILE A 416 -29.91 17.65 -0.99
C ILE A 416 -30.94 18.71 -1.34
N MET A 417 -32.06 18.29 -1.95
CA MET A 417 -33.09 19.23 -2.39
C MET A 417 -33.80 19.92 -1.22
N ASP A 418 -33.93 19.25 -0.08
CA ASP A 418 -34.62 19.76 1.09
C ASP A 418 -33.73 20.67 1.97
N HIS A 419 -32.39 20.49 1.96
CA HIS A 419 -31.50 21.18 2.88
C HIS A 419 -30.53 22.16 2.22
N SER A 420 -30.29 22.06 0.90
CA SER A 420 -29.45 23.04 0.21
C SER A 420 -30.19 24.37 0.05
N ASN A 421 -29.56 25.46 0.52
CA ASN A 421 -30.11 26.81 0.46
C ASN A 421 -29.80 27.56 -0.86
N ASP A 422 -29.06 26.94 -1.79
CA ASP A 422 -28.69 27.53 -3.07
C ASP A 422 -29.56 27.00 -4.20
N GLU A 423 -30.61 27.79 -4.56
CA GLU A 423 -31.56 27.41 -5.60
C GLU A 423 -30.91 27.22 -6.99
N GLU A 424 -29.89 28.03 -7.32
CA GLU A 424 -29.21 27.92 -8.62
C GLU A 424 -28.35 26.65 -8.68
N LEU A 425 -27.65 26.35 -7.60
CA LEU A 425 -26.87 25.13 -7.47
C LEU A 425 -27.78 23.90 -7.51
N ASN A 426 -28.89 23.93 -6.79
CA ASN A 426 -29.91 22.86 -6.82
C ASN A 426 -30.43 22.61 -8.23
N LYS A 427 -30.72 23.66 -8.98
CA LYS A 427 -31.18 23.55 -10.36
C LYS A 427 -30.10 22.94 -11.27
N LYS A 428 -28.85 23.35 -11.12
CA LYS A 428 -27.71 22.79 -11.86
C LYS A 428 -27.51 21.30 -11.51
N PHE A 429 -27.48 20.98 -10.22
CA PHE A 429 -27.36 19.62 -9.71
C PHE A 429 -28.46 18.72 -10.25
N ARG A 430 -29.73 19.13 -10.07
CA ARG A 430 -30.89 18.40 -10.59
C ARG A 430 -30.77 18.15 -12.12
N THR A 431 -30.44 19.19 -12.88
CA THR A 431 -30.32 19.08 -14.34
C THR A 431 -29.22 18.10 -14.75
N ARG A 432 -28.06 18.20 -14.09
CA ARG A 432 -26.94 17.28 -14.32
C ARG A 432 -27.28 15.84 -13.96
N THR A 433 -27.92 15.64 -12.81
CA THR A 433 -28.36 14.33 -12.32
C THR A 433 -29.34 13.68 -13.29
N LEU A 434 -30.43 14.38 -13.67
CA LEU A 434 -31.40 13.84 -14.60
C LEU A 434 -30.79 13.57 -16.00
N SER A 435 -29.88 14.40 -16.45
CA SER A 435 -29.16 14.17 -17.71
C SER A 435 -28.28 12.92 -17.64
N MET A 436 -27.51 12.77 -16.55
CA MET A 436 -26.65 11.60 -16.32
C MET A 436 -27.47 10.32 -16.26
N LEU A 437 -28.53 10.29 -15.44
CA LEU A 437 -29.42 9.13 -15.32
C LEU A 437 -30.10 8.80 -16.65
N ARG A 438 -30.56 9.82 -17.39
CA ARG A 438 -31.19 9.64 -18.70
C ARG A 438 -30.24 9.02 -19.73
N ASN A 439 -29.00 9.45 -19.75
CA ASN A 439 -27.99 8.94 -20.69
C ASN A 439 -27.56 7.50 -20.36
N ASN A 440 -27.71 7.11 -19.09
CA ASN A 440 -27.24 5.84 -18.56
C ASN A 440 -28.36 4.92 -18.06
N MET A 441 -29.61 5.10 -18.53
CA MET A 441 -30.78 4.33 -18.08
C MET A 441 -30.66 2.80 -18.28
N GLU A 442 -29.75 2.37 -19.13
CA GLU A 442 -29.45 0.95 -19.35
C GLU A 442 -28.70 0.27 -18.20
N TYR A 443 -28.06 1.05 -17.32
CA TYR A 443 -27.40 0.50 -16.13
C TYR A 443 -28.43 0.19 -15.03
N ALA A 444 -28.14 -0.86 -14.27
CA ALA A 444 -29.04 -1.37 -13.24
C ALA A 444 -29.40 -0.28 -12.20
N GLY A 445 -30.68 0.00 -12.04
CA GLY A 445 -31.20 0.93 -11.04
C GLY A 445 -31.34 2.38 -11.50
N TYR A 446 -30.69 2.81 -12.58
CA TYR A 446 -30.72 4.22 -13.01
C TYR A 446 -32.08 4.63 -13.62
N ASP A 447 -32.74 3.73 -14.32
CA ASP A 447 -34.13 3.94 -14.78
C ASP A 447 -35.10 4.12 -13.59
N GLU A 448 -34.95 3.28 -12.56
CA GLU A 448 -35.79 3.40 -11.35
C GLU A 448 -35.49 4.70 -10.59
N LEU A 449 -34.21 5.05 -10.38
CA LEU A 449 -33.82 6.28 -9.71
C LEU A 449 -34.34 7.52 -10.45
N TYR A 450 -34.24 7.52 -11.79
CA TYR A 450 -34.80 8.60 -12.61
C TYR A 450 -36.29 8.79 -12.36
N PHE A 451 -37.05 7.69 -12.33
CA PHE A 451 -38.51 7.72 -12.07
C PHE A 451 -38.81 8.12 -10.63
N ARG A 452 -38.05 7.70 -9.63
CA ARG A 452 -38.19 8.13 -8.23
C ARG A 452 -37.98 9.63 -8.04
N ILE A 453 -36.99 10.21 -8.73
CA ILE A 453 -36.78 11.66 -8.72
C ILE A 453 -38.01 12.39 -9.32
N LEU A 454 -38.51 11.94 -10.45
CA LEU A 454 -39.72 12.51 -11.06
C LEU A 454 -40.99 12.31 -10.20
N GLU A 455 -41.09 11.23 -9.44
CA GLU A 455 -42.15 11.00 -8.45
C GLU A 455 -42.07 11.99 -7.31
N TYR A 456 -40.88 12.18 -6.72
CA TYR A 456 -40.67 13.21 -5.68
C TYR A 456 -41.11 14.60 -6.17
N GLU A 457 -40.77 14.95 -7.41
CA GLU A 457 -41.20 16.19 -8.06
C GLU A 457 -42.64 16.21 -8.52
N LYS A 458 -43.39 15.09 -8.40
CA LYS A 458 -44.75 14.90 -8.93
C LYS A 458 -44.89 15.18 -10.44
N ASN A 459 -43.81 14.98 -11.19
CA ASN A 459 -43.73 15.28 -12.62
C ASN A 459 -44.12 14.05 -13.48
N TYR A 460 -45.34 13.58 -13.31
CA TYR A 460 -45.86 12.40 -14.00
C TYR A 460 -45.93 12.57 -15.52
N LYS A 461 -46.15 13.80 -15.99
CA LYS A 461 -46.11 14.12 -17.42
C LYS A 461 -44.74 13.78 -18.00
N LYS A 462 -43.66 14.19 -17.33
CA LYS A 462 -42.29 13.89 -17.76
C LYS A 462 -41.97 12.41 -17.68
N MET A 463 -42.47 11.71 -16.67
CA MET A 463 -42.34 10.25 -16.59
C MET A 463 -42.88 9.56 -17.84
N LEU A 464 -44.06 9.94 -18.32
CA LEU A 464 -44.66 9.39 -19.56
C LEU A 464 -43.80 9.73 -20.80
N GLU A 465 -43.21 10.90 -20.88
CA GLU A 465 -42.39 11.33 -22.00
C GLU A 465 -41.05 10.61 -22.11
N VAL A 466 -40.51 10.10 -20.98
CA VAL A 466 -39.21 9.45 -20.93
C VAL A 466 -39.23 7.94 -21.03
N ILE A 467 -40.47 7.34 -21.13
CA ILE A 467 -40.58 5.91 -21.37
C ILE A 467 -40.04 5.58 -22.76
N ASP A 468 -38.91 4.88 -22.79
CA ASP A 468 -38.32 4.31 -23.99
C ASP A 468 -37.86 2.86 -23.75
N TYR A 469 -37.20 2.25 -24.71
CA TYR A 469 -36.79 0.84 -24.65
C TYR A 469 -35.80 0.53 -23.51
N ARG A 470 -35.20 1.53 -22.86
CA ARG A 470 -34.28 1.36 -21.74
C ARG A 470 -34.98 1.22 -20.39
N VAL A 471 -36.26 1.60 -20.30
CA VAL A 471 -37.06 1.50 -19.08
C VAL A 471 -37.55 0.08 -18.91
N ARG A 472 -37.18 -0.55 -17.80
CA ARG A 472 -37.54 -1.94 -17.51
C ARG A 472 -39.04 -2.10 -17.16
N PRO A 473 -39.67 -3.26 -17.51
CA PRO A 473 -41.05 -3.58 -17.11
C PRO A 473 -41.29 -3.46 -15.59
N SER A 474 -40.33 -3.86 -14.77
CA SER A 474 -40.40 -3.75 -13.30
C SER A 474 -40.53 -2.30 -12.82
N VAL A 475 -39.89 -1.35 -13.47
CA VAL A 475 -40.00 0.09 -13.17
C VAL A 475 -41.41 0.59 -13.55
N LEU A 476 -41.92 0.24 -14.71
CA LEU A 476 -43.28 0.61 -15.13
C LEU A 476 -44.34 0.07 -14.17
N LEU A 477 -44.19 -1.16 -13.67
CA LEU A 477 -45.06 -1.75 -12.66
C LEU A 477 -45.03 -0.98 -11.34
N LYS A 478 -43.84 -0.61 -10.89
CA LYS A 478 -43.64 0.13 -9.63
C LYS A 478 -44.37 1.49 -9.65
N PHE A 479 -44.31 2.17 -10.78
CA PHE A 479 -44.91 3.48 -10.95
C PHE A 479 -46.27 3.43 -11.66
N TRP A 480 -46.83 2.24 -11.88
CA TRP A 480 -48.10 2.01 -12.60
C TRP A 480 -49.23 2.90 -12.09
N LYS A 481 -49.45 2.94 -10.78
CA LYS A 481 -50.55 3.71 -10.16
C LYS A 481 -50.51 5.18 -10.56
N TYR A 482 -49.37 5.80 -10.57
CA TYR A 482 -49.19 7.22 -10.88
C TYR A 482 -49.32 7.50 -12.37
N LEU A 483 -48.74 6.68 -13.21
CA LEU A 483 -48.76 6.83 -14.66
C LEU A 483 -50.13 6.57 -15.23
N TYR A 484 -50.78 5.52 -14.75
CA TYR A 484 -52.17 5.16 -15.14
C TYR A 484 -53.15 6.23 -14.70
N ALA A 485 -53.07 6.76 -13.47
CA ALA A 485 -53.98 7.80 -12.98
C ALA A 485 -53.77 9.14 -13.68
N HIS A 486 -52.55 9.43 -14.12
CA HIS A 486 -52.24 10.70 -14.79
C HIS A 486 -52.79 10.77 -16.23
N ASP A 487 -52.49 9.77 -17.06
CA ASP A 487 -53.04 9.63 -18.42
C ASP A 487 -52.92 8.17 -18.88
N LYS A 488 -54.01 7.44 -18.67
CA LYS A 488 -54.09 6.00 -18.96
C LYS A 488 -53.82 5.66 -20.45
N LEU A 489 -54.32 6.50 -21.36
CA LEU A 489 -54.20 6.21 -22.79
C LEU A 489 -52.81 6.53 -23.32
N ARG A 490 -52.23 7.65 -22.88
CA ARG A 490 -50.85 8.03 -23.22
C ARG A 490 -49.84 7.02 -22.65
N PHE A 491 -50.12 6.52 -21.44
CA PHE A 491 -49.28 5.50 -20.81
C PHE A 491 -49.31 4.19 -21.62
N LEU A 492 -50.48 3.71 -22.01
CA LEU A 492 -50.60 2.52 -22.85
C LEU A 492 -49.89 2.67 -24.19
N ARG A 493 -50.02 3.85 -24.83
CA ARG A 493 -49.32 4.17 -26.08
C ARG A 493 -47.80 4.15 -25.89
N ALA A 494 -47.29 4.72 -24.79
CA ALA A 494 -45.86 4.73 -24.47
C ALA A 494 -45.34 3.30 -24.28
N ILE A 495 -46.05 2.43 -23.56
CA ILE A 495 -45.72 1.01 -23.43
C ILE A 495 -45.68 0.32 -24.79
N ALA A 496 -46.76 0.47 -25.58
CA ALA A 496 -46.87 -0.18 -26.88
C ALA A 496 -45.81 0.25 -27.89
N ALA A 497 -45.35 1.50 -27.80
CA ALA A 497 -44.34 2.06 -28.67
C ALA A 497 -42.91 1.69 -28.28
N ASN A 498 -42.65 1.50 -26.98
CA ASN A 498 -41.27 1.51 -26.49
C ASN A 498 -40.82 0.24 -25.75
N VAL A 499 -41.74 -0.48 -25.07
CA VAL A 499 -41.35 -1.66 -24.30
C VAL A 499 -40.91 -2.80 -25.24
N GLN A 500 -39.79 -3.39 -24.94
CA GLN A 500 -39.22 -4.53 -25.64
C GLN A 500 -38.58 -5.51 -24.66
N ILE A 501 -38.41 -6.77 -25.08
CA ILE A 501 -37.76 -7.81 -24.28
C ILE A 501 -36.29 -7.83 -24.61
N ASP A 502 -35.43 -7.67 -23.61
CA ASP A 502 -33.99 -7.81 -23.72
C ASP A 502 -33.42 -8.63 -22.54
N TYR A 503 -32.09 -8.75 -22.46
CA TYR A 503 -31.40 -9.52 -21.41
C TYR A 503 -31.60 -8.97 -19.98
N ARG A 504 -32.07 -7.74 -19.83
CA ARG A 504 -32.38 -7.09 -18.54
C ARG A 504 -33.84 -7.34 -18.10
N THR A 505 -34.64 -7.93 -18.95
CA THR A 505 -36.07 -8.12 -18.71
C THR A 505 -36.26 -9.25 -17.72
N ASP A 506 -36.81 -8.94 -16.54
CA ASP A 506 -37.28 -9.94 -15.59
C ASP A 506 -38.55 -10.58 -16.12
N PRO A 507 -38.57 -11.92 -16.33
CA PRO A 507 -39.75 -12.63 -16.84
C PRO A 507 -40.99 -12.44 -15.96
N SER A 508 -40.84 -12.42 -14.63
CA SER A 508 -41.96 -12.25 -13.69
C SER A 508 -42.56 -10.84 -13.79
N ALA A 509 -41.71 -9.82 -13.87
CA ALA A 509 -42.16 -8.44 -14.06
C ALA A 509 -42.83 -8.25 -15.43
N LEU A 510 -42.31 -8.90 -16.46
CA LEU A 510 -42.93 -8.87 -17.79
C LEU A 510 -44.33 -9.48 -17.78
N GLU A 511 -44.48 -10.66 -17.18
CA GLU A 511 -45.80 -11.33 -17.05
C GLU A 511 -46.79 -10.46 -16.28
N GLN A 512 -46.36 -9.89 -15.15
CA GLN A 512 -47.21 -8.98 -14.37
C GLN A 512 -47.59 -7.72 -15.15
N LEU A 513 -46.71 -7.17 -15.98
CA LEU A 513 -47.01 -6.04 -16.84
C LEU A 513 -48.05 -6.40 -17.88
N ILE A 514 -47.97 -7.59 -18.50
CA ILE A 514 -48.97 -8.10 -19.45
C ILE A 514 -50.32 -8.26 -18.77
N LEU A 515 -50.37 -8.86 -17.58
CA LEU A 515 -51.58 -8.98 -16.79
C LEU A 515 -52.21 -7.61 -16.47
N LYS A 516 -51.39 -6.66 -15.99
CA LYS A 516 -51.86 -5.29 -15.72
C LYS A 516 -52.43 -4.60 -16.96
N ILE A 517 -51.84 -4.80 -18.13
CA ILE A 517 -52.34 -4.23 -19.37
C ILE A 517 -53.69 -4.87 -19.72
N THR A 518 -53.80 -6.20 -19.72
CA THR A 518 -55.02 -6.91 -20.12
C THR A 518 -56.19 -6.72 -19.16
N ASP A 519 -55.90 -6.50 -17.86
CA ASP A 519 -56.94 -6.31 -16.84
C ASP A 519 -57.44 -4.86 -16.73
N ASN A 520 -56.67 -3.87 -17.19
CA ASN A 520 -56.99 -2.45 -16.98
C ASN A 520 -57.40 -1.69 -18.26
N TYR A 521 -57.27 -2.31 -19.44
CA TYR A 521 -57.63 -1.68 -20.72
C TYR A 521 -58.55 -2.55 -21.55
N GLU A 522 -59.39 -1.89 -22.35
CA GLU A 522 -60.31 -2.56 -23.26
C GLU A 522 -59.58 -3.34 -24.35
N SER A 523 -60.01 -4.57 -24.63
CA SER A 523 -59.39 -5.47 -25.60
C SER A 523 -59.21 -4.87 -26.99
N ASP A 524 -60.16 -4.07 -27.46
CA ASP A 524 -60.08 -3.45 -28.78
C ASP A 524 -59.03 -2.33 -28.84
N VAL A 525 -58.88 -1.56 -27.76
CA VAL A 525 -57.83 -0.56 -27.64
C VAL A 525 -56.46 -1.21 -27.63
N ILE A 526 -56.30 -2.32 -26.88
CA ILE A 526 -55.03 -3.09 -26.85
C ILE A 526 -54.71 -3.63 -28.24
N LYS A 527 -55.69 -4.25 -28.94
CA LYS A 527 -55.46 -4.80 -30.29
C LYS A 527 -55.03 -3.75 -31.30
N ILE A 528 -55.52 -2.52 -31.20
CA ILE A 528 -55.12 -1.42 -32.09
C ILE A 528 -53.69 -1.01 -31.83
N LEU A 529 -53.28 -0.87 -30.56
CA LEU A 529 -51.96 -0.32 -30.18
C LEU A 529 -50.83 -1.36 -30.23
N PHE A 530 -51.15 -2.63 -29.98
CA PHE A 530 -50.13 -3.70 -29.88
C PHE A 530 -50.05 -4.57 -31.15
N LYS A 531 -50.49 -4.09 -32.32
CA LYS A 531 -50.31 -4.85 -33.55
C LYS A 531 -48.84 -5.37 -33.65
N PRO A 532 -48.66 -6.66 -34.01
CA PRO A 532 -47.32 -7.27 -34.05
C PRO A 532 -46.52 -6.93 -35.34
N ASP A 533 -46.60 -5.69 -35.75
CA ASP A 533 -45.94 -5.09 -36.92
C ASP A 533 -44.70 -4.24 -36.55
N ALA A 534 -44.16 -4.45 -35.35
CA ALA A 534 -43.06 -3.66 -34.80
C ALA A 534 -41.74 -3.85 -35.57
N TRP A 535 -40.93 -2.81 -35.59
CA TRP A 535 -39.63 -2.74 -36.26
C TRP A 535 -38.60 -3.71 -35.67
N SER A 536 -38.55 -3.85 -34.32
CA SER A 536 -37.60 -4.75 -33.67
C SER A 536 -38.22 -6.13 -33.38
N SER A 537 -37.41 -7.18 -33.45
CA SER A 537 -37.83 -8.53 -33.04
C SER A 537 -38.25 -8.59 -31.57
N HIS A 538 -37.54 -7.90 -30.67
CA HIS A 538 -37.79 -7.86 -29.24
C HIS A 538 -39.14 -7.18 -28.90
N GLN A 539 -39.47 -6.09 -29.57
CA GLN A 539 -40.74 -5.41 -29.43
C GLN A 539 -41.92 -6.25 -30.01
N ARG A 540 -41.67 -6.92 -31.14
CA ARG A 540 -42.64 -7.82 -31.77
C ARG A 540 -43.00 -8.99 -30.87
N THR A 541 -42.00 -9.56 -30.18
CA THR A 541 -42.19 -10.63 -29.19
C THR A 541 -43.07 -10.18 -28.05
N PHE A 542 -42.83 -9.01 -27.46
CA PHE A 542 -43.65 -8.45 -26.41
C PHE A 542 -45.10 -8.26 -26.85
N LYS A 543 -45.34 -7.66 -28.01
CA LYS A 543 -46.68 -7.47 -28.59
C LYS A 543 -47.38 -8.80 -28.84
N ALA A 544 -46.69 -9.81 -29.35
CA ALA A 544 -47.24 -11.14 -29.58
C ALA A 544 -47.69 -11.82 -28.28
N MET A 545 -46.94 -11.67 -27.19
CA MET A 545 -47.31 -12.20 -25.87
C MET A 545 -48.62 -11.57 -25.36
N ILE A 546 -48.83 -10.26 -25.55
CA ILE A 546 -50.07 -9.58 -25.19
C ILE A 546 -51.24 -10.10 -26.02
N TYR A 547 -51.08 -10.30 -27.33
CA TYR A 547 -52.10 -10.90 -28.18
C TYR A 547 -52.47 -12.32 -27.77
N SER A 548 -51.49 -13.18 -27.51
CA SER A 548 -51.72 -14.54 -27.03
C SER A 548 -52.51 -14.56 -25.73
N ARG A 549 -52.24 -13.62 -24.83
CA ARG A 549 -53.01 -13.49 -23.58
C ARG A 549 -54.46 -13.06 -23.84
N LEU A 550 -54.68 -12.09 -24.71
CA LEU A 550 -56.05 -11.66 -25.06
C LEU A 550 -56.88 -12.79 -25.70
N ASP A 551 -56.25 -13.65 -26.51
CA ASP A 551 -56.95 -14.79 -27.13
C ASP A 551 -57.25 -15.88 -26.10
N SER A 552 -56.47 -16.04 -25.06
CA SER A 552 -56.74 -16.97 -23.96
C SER A 552 -57.87 -16.50 -23.00
N LEU A 553 -58.27 -15.24 -23.08
CA LEU A 553 -59.36 -14.67 -22.27
C LEU A 553 -60.74 -14.70 -22.97
N LYS A 554 -60.80 -15.10 -24.27
CA LYS A 554 -61.99 -15.36 -25.01
C LYS A 554 -62.55 -16.76 -24.71
#